data_bdc7806457ffa18d6e5cd3ec09c0896c
#
_entry.id   bdc7806457ffa18d6e5cd3ec09c0896c
#
_cell.length_a   1.000
_cell.length_b   1.000
_cell.length_c   1.000
_cell.angle_alpha   90.00
_cell.angle_beta   90.00
_cell.angle_gamma   90.00
#
_symmetry.space_group_name_H-M   'P 1'
#
loop_
_entity.id
_entity.type
_entity.pdbx_description
1 polymer ?
#
loop_
_entity_poly.entity_id
_entity_poly.type
_entity_poly.pdbx_seq_one_letter_code
_entity_poly.pdbx_strand_id
1 'polypeptide(L)'
;MNRDENQLLLHNNSICVTNDEVEKREFGERKKVINSLEKMTAPSNRRLTDQSLTLFSLNWSIDRITIVGFLKKFNFDSTIFTEDGEVIYTAGEDFTMAQAMPILAREEGAKKAGAGWNLIDKYGENIAYIEILPFLDKETGREKGRIDFNPNKIQHFLKIDLKDFIKLMLENPHFSRADVACDIINLDDDYVNQYRLVDAVSFRPYYGQTGRLETAYWGARSSERQVRLYNKFVEQTKKKEVIPDDVTSWWRLELQLRRSRADEWVGVAYDTLDSFYSPRFIPEHFKATDQIMLDGLHSNHNNWNKLSLNSRKKYRKLAKEVAKNDDLTQHLKSSFSESIEQLDKELNNWLNGMTVNRTEENEV
;
A
#
# COMPACT_ATOMS: atom_id res chain seq x y z
N MET A 1 -7.28 30.70 -20.35
CA MET A 1 -7.37 30.16 -18.98
C MET A 1 -8.82 29.82 -18.76
N ASN A 2 -9.16 28.54 -18.66
CA ASN A 2 -10.54 28.08 -18.68
C ASN A 2 -11.24 28.39 -17.36
N ARG A 3 -12.30 29.17 -17.41
CA ARG A 3 -13.19 29.46 -16.28
C ARG A 3 -13.99 28.26 -15.79
N ASP A 4 -14.07 27.19 -16.59
CA ASP A 4 -14.97 26.06 -16.33
C ASP A 4 -14.41 24.99 -15.36
N GLU A 5 -13.09 24.89 -15.22
CA GLU A 5 -12.49 23.87 -14.34
C GLU A 5 -12.60 24.19 -12.83
N ASN A 6 -12.70 25.48 -12.47
CA ASN A 6 -12.76 25.91 -11.08
C ASN A 6 -14.19 25.85 -10.48
N GLN A 7 -15.23 25.80 -11.33
CA GLN A 7 -16.61 25.65 -10.86
C GLN A 7 -17.01 24.22 -10.52
N LEU A 8 -16.29 23.22 -11.05
CA LEU A 8 -16.65 21.81 -10.90
C LEU A 8 -16.55 21.27 -9.45
N LEU A 9 -15.69 21.86 -8.63
CA LEU A 9 -15.52 21.42 -7.23
C LEU A 9 -16.67 21.87 -6.30
N LEU A 10 -17.46 22.86 -6.71
CA LEU A 10 -18.45 23.48 -5.85
C LEU A 10 -19.90 23.40 -6.38
N HIS A 11 -20.12 22.98 -7.63
CA HIS A 11 -21.45 22.97 -8.23
C HIS A 11 -22.09 21.58 -8.44
N ASN A 12 -21.42 20.50 -8.13
CA ASN A 12 -21.98 19.14 -8.30
C ASN A 12 -22.76 18.60 -7.09
N ASN A 13 -23.21 19.46 -6.18
CA ASN A 13 -23.80 19.05 -4.91
C ASN A 13 -25.27 19.41 -4.73
N SER A 14 -26.13 18.99 -5.62
CA SER A 14 -27.57 18.91 -5.33
C SER A 14 -28.18 17.72 -6.07
N ILE A 15 -27.73 16.52 -5.75
CA ILE A 15 -28.52 15.32 -6.06
C ILE A 15 -29.00 14.79 -4.71
N CYS A 16 -30.25 15.07 -4.39
CA CYS A 16 -31.01 14.37 -3.36
C CYS A 16 -31.10 12.90 -3.78
N VAL A 17 -30.15 12.07 -3.31
CA VAL A 17 -30.16 10.62 -3.56
C VAL A 17 -31.21 10.03 -2.62
N THR A 18 -32.26 9.42 -3.16
CA THR A 18 -33.27 8.71 -2.37
C THR A 18 -32.66 7.48 -1.71
N ASN A 19 -33.19 7.06 -0.54
CA ASN A 19 -32.71 5.85 0.17
C ASN A 19 -32.67 4.61 -0.74
N ASP A 20 -33.60 4.49 -1.70
CA ASP A 20 -33.64 3.40 -2.69
C ASP A 20 -32.43 3.41 -3.66
N GLU A 21 -31.90 4.59 -3.99
CA GLU A 21 -30.71 4.70 -4.84
C GLU A 21 -29.43 4.41 -4.08
N VAL A 22 -29.40 4.70 -2.77
CA VAL A 22 -28.28 4.34 -1.87
C VAL A 22 -28.24 2.83 -1.72
N GLU A 23 -29.37 2.16 -1.44
CA GLU A 23 -29.43 0.69 -1.34
C GLU A 23 -29.07 -0.01 -2.67
N LYS A 24 -29.52 0.52 -3.82
CA LYS A 24 -29.14 -0.01 -5.14
C LYS A 24 -27.67 0.20 -5.46
N ARG A 25 -27.07 1.32 -5.03
CA ARG A 25 -25.61 1.54 -5.12
C ARG A 25 -24.86 0.56 -4.21
N GLU A 26 -25.28 0.42 -2.94
CA GLU A 26 -24.66 -0.52 -2.00
C GLU A 26 -24.71 -1.97 -2.49
N PHE A 27 -25.85 -2.39 -3.09
CA PHE A 27 -25.97 -3.72 -3.68
C PHE A 27 -25.12 -3.87 -4.95
N GLY A 28 -25.04 -2.83 -5.77
CA GLY A 28 -24.17 -2.79 -6.96
C GLY A 28 -22.69 -2.78 -6.60
N GLU A 29 -22.31 -2.14 -5.51
CA GLU A 29 -20.92 -2.08 -5.00
C GLU A 29 -20.51 -3.40 -4.35
N ARG A 30 -21.39 -4.05 -3.56
CA ARG A 30 -21.15 -5.41 -3.07
C ARG A 30 -20.96 -6.39 -4.23
N LYS A 31 -21.75 -6.28 -5.30
CA LYS A 31 -21.60 -7.09 -6.50
C LYS A 31 -20.31 -6.78 -7.27
N LYS A 32 -19.82 -5.53 -7.25
CA LYS A 32 -18.53 -5.17 -7.84
C LYS A 32 -17.35 -5.68 -7.02
N VAL A 33 -17.41 -5.67 -5.68
CA VAL A 33 -16.41 -6.27 -4.80
C VAL A 33 -16.38 -7.78 -5.00
N ILE A 34 -17.54 -8.44 -5.06
CA ILE A 34 -17.65 -9.87 -5.38
C ILE A 34 -17.11 -10.14 -6.79
N ASN A 35 -17.47 -9.35 -7.81
CA ASN A 35 -16.93 -9.49 -9.16
C ASN A 35 -15.43 -9.15 -9.28
N SER A 36 -14.89 -8.28 -8.41
CA SER A 36 -13.43 -8.04 -8.36
C SER A 36 -12.70 -9.20 -7.69
N LEU A 37 -13.28 -9.80 -6.65
CA LEU A 37 -12.77 -11.03 -6.04
C LEU A 37 -12.93 -12.24 -7.00
N GLU A 38 -14.04 -12.35 -7.73
CA GLU A 38 -14.21 -13.35 -8.79
C GLU A 38 -13.22 -13.17 -9.95
N LYS A 39 -12.83 -11.94 -10.29
CA LYS A 39 -11.72 -11.68 -11.22
C LYS A 39 -10.35 -11.99 -10.63
N MET A 40 -10.20 -11.90 -9.31
CA MET A 40 -8.98 -12.32 -8.59
C MET A 40 -8.86 -13.85 -8.55
N THR A 41 -9.97 -14.57 -8.69
CA THR A 41 -10.00 -16.05 -8.71
C THR A 41 -9.90 -16.65 -10.13
N ALA A 42 -9.61 -15.82 -11.16
CA ALA A 42 -9.31 -16.37 -12.49
C ALA A 42 -8.08 -17.28 -12.38
N PRO A 43 -8.21 -18.59 -12.62
CA PRO A 43 -7.11 -19.51 -12.40
C PRO A 43 -5.96 -19.17 -13.34
N SER A 44 -4.80 -18.82 -12.79
CA SER A 44 -3.59 -18.91 -13.58
C SER A 44 -3.38 -20.38 -13.90
N ASN A 45 -3.49 -20.78 -15.16
CA ASN A 45 -3.40 -22.16 -15.65
C ASN A 45 -1.99 -22.79 -15.50
N ARG A 46 -1.23 -22.40 -14.49
CA ARG A 46 0.08 -23.01 -14.21
C ARG A 46 -0.03 -24.03 -13.10
N ARG A 47 -0.01 -25.30 -13.50
CA ARG A 47 0.17 -26.43 -12.60
C ARG A 47 1.56 -26.35 -11.99
N LEU A 48 1.64 -26.27 -10.67
CA LEU A 48 2.82 -26.68 -9.92
C LEU A 48 2.95 -28.20 -10.04
N THR A 49 4.10 -28.66 -10.48
CA THR A 49 4.35 -30.07 -10.75
C THR A 49 4.78 -30.81 -9.50
N ASP A 50 3.95 -30.81 -8.43
CA ASP A 50 4.09 -31.82 -7.40
C ASP A 50 2.77 -32.11 -6.66
N GLN A 51 2.63 -33.35 -6.22
CA GLN A 51 1.42 -34.14 -6.00
C GLN A 51 0.43 -33.67 -4.92
N SER A 52 0.51 -32.44 -4.40
CA SER A 52 -0.39 -31.95 -3.36
C SER A 52 -0.79 -30.47 -3.48
N LEU A 53 -0.45 -29.80 -4.57
CA LEU A 53 -0.71 -28.38 -4.69
C LEU A 53 -2.08 -28.12 -5.32
N THR A 54 -3.06 -27.89 -4.46
CA THR A 54 -4.25 -27.14 -4.80
C THR A 54 -3.86 -25.86 -5.54
N LEU A 55 -4.61 -25.51 -6.57
CA LEU A 55 -4.46 -24.28 -7.33
C LEU A 55 -4.40 -23.09 -6.36
N PHE A 56 -3.23 -22.50 -6.15
CA PHE A 56 -3.08 -21.23 -5.44
C PHE A 56 -2.97 -20.08 -6.42
N SER A 57 -3.33 -18.88 -5.99
CA SER A 57 -3.21 -17.68 -6.81
C SER A 57 -2.40 -16.59 -6.12
N LEU A 58 -1.73 -15.77 -6.92
CA LEU A 58 -0.93 -14.63 -6.50
C LEU A 58 -1.46 -13.37 -7.18
N ASN A 59 -1.87 -12.37 -6.37
CA ASN A 59 -2.42 -11.13 -6.89
C ASN A 59 -1.66 -9.93 -6.31
N TRP A 60 -0.95 -9.20 -7.17
CA TRP A 60 -0.23 -8.00 -6.80
C TRP A 60 -1.11 -6.76 -6.91
N SER A 61 -0.94 -5.84 -5.98
CA SER A 61 -1.67 -4.57 -5.93
C SER A 61 -0.88 -3.49 -5.19
N ILE A 62 -1.24 -2.24 -5.42
CA ILE A 62 -0.79 -1.12 -4.58
C ILE A 62 -1.77 -1.00 -3.40
N ASP A 63 -1.28 -1.22 -2.18
CA ASP A 63 -2.11 -1.22 -0.97
C ASP A 63 -2.19 0.17 -0.32
N ARG A 64 -1.11 0.96 -0.39
CA ARG A 64 -1.06 2.30 0.20
C ARG A 64 -0.11 3.22 -0.54
N ILE A 65 -0.51 4.47 -0.68
CA ILE A 65 0.27 5.54 -1.29
C ILE A 65 0.35 6.72 -0.32
N THR A 66 1.51 7.34 -0.21
CA THR A 66 1.65 8.65 0.42
C THR A 66 2.26 9.61 -0.58
N ILE A 67 1.57 10.70 -0.86
CA ILE A 67 2.01 11.79 -1.72
C ILE A 67 2.37 12.99 -0.85
N VAL A 68 3.49 13.63 -1.15
CA VAL A 68 3.95 14.87 -0.54
C VAL A 68 4.24 15.88 -1.64
N GLY A 69 3.89 17.14 -1.44
CA GLY A 69 4.17 18.25 -2.36
C GLY A 69 4.17 19.57 -1.64
N PHE A 70 4.63 20.62 -2.31
CA PHE A 70 4.49 21.98 -1.80
C PHE A 70 3.04 22.43 -1.83
N LEU A 71 2.60 23.14 -0.81
CA LEU A 71 1.24 23.68 -0.80
C LEU A 71 1.11 24.79 -1.84
N LYS A 72 0.09 24.67 -2.67
CA LYS A 72 -0.34 25.73 -3.59
C LYS A 72 -1.18 26.75 -2.83
N LYS A 73 -1.14 27.96 -3.33
CA LYS A 73 -2.07 29.02 -3.04
C LYS A 73 -2.82 29.37 -4.32
N PHE A 74 -4.09 29.53 -4.23
CA PHE A 74 -4.93 29.97 -5.34
C PHE A 74 -6.05 30.85 -4.81
N ASN A 75 -6.57 31.69 -5.66
CA ASN A 75 -7.70 32.55 -5.31
C ASN A 75 -8.81 32.43 -6.33
N PHE A 76 -10.02 32.72 -5.90
CA PHE A 76 -11.20 32.77 -6.74
C PHE A 76 -11.63 34.22 -6.90
N ASP A 77 -12.25 34.55 -8.03
CA ASP A 77 -12.77 35.88 -8.33
C ASP A 77 -14.04 36.21 -7.53
N SER A 78 -14.64 35.20 -6.87
CA SER A 78 -15.90 35.36 -6.13
C SER A 78 -15.83 34.75 -4.74
N THR A 79 -16.51 35.36 -3.79
CA THR A 79 -16.70 34.83 -2.44
C THR A 79 -17.56 33.60 -2.50
N ILE A 80 -17.15 32.53 -1.75
CA ILE A 80 -17.84 31.26 -1.68
C ILE A 80 -18.51 31.14 -0.32
N PHE A 81 -19.74 30.69 -0.32
CA PHE A 81 -20.54 30.49 0.88
C PHE A 81 -20.95 29.03 1.06
N THR A 82 -21.20 28.62 2.31
CA THR A 82 -21.90 27.37 2.62
C THR A 82 -23.37 27.46 2.21
N GLU A 83 -24.09 26.35 2.21
CA GLU A 83 -25.54 26.34 2.02
C GLU A 83 -26.28 27.17 3.10
N ASP A 84 -25.71 27.23 4.31
CA ASP A 84 -26.24 28.02 5.44
C ASP A 84 -25.83 29.52 5.40
N GLY A 85 -25.10 29.94 4.36
CA GLY A 85 -24.69 31.32 4.16
C GLY A 85 -23.43 31.77 4.89
N GLU A 86 -22.68 30.84 5.51
CA GLU A 86 -21.37 31.13 6.11
C GLU A 86 -20.30 31.28 5.01
N VAL A 87 -19.39 32.25 5.20
CA VAL A 87 -18.29 32.45 4.26
C VAL A 87 -17.27 31.36 4.39
N ILE A 88 -17.08 30.60 3.32
CA ILE A 88 -15.99 29.59 3.20
C ILE A 88 -14.71 30.30 2.73
N TYR A 89 -14.82 31.20 1.79
CA TYR A 89 -13.73 31.89 1.13
C TYR A 89 -14.13 33.31 0.71
N THR A 90 -13.23 34.26 0.90
CA THR A 90 -13.42 35.67 0.48
C THR A 90 -12.70 35.91 -0.84
N ALA A 91 -13.39 36.54 -1.80
CA ALA A 91 -12.83 36.86 -3.10
C ALA A 91 -11.51 37.65 -3.00
N GLY A 92 -10.50 37.20 -3.76
CA GLY A 92 -9.18 37.86 -3.81
C GLY A 92 -8.21 37.45 -2.71
N GLU A 93 -8.60 36.66 -1.72
CA GLU A 93 -7.69 36.08 -0.74
C GLU A 93 -7.05 34.78 -1.26
N ASP A 94 -5.89 34.40 -0.69
CA ASP A 94 -5.30 33.11 -0.99
C ASP A 94 -6.08 31.98 -0.31
N PHE A 95 -6.60 31.03 -1.09
CA PHE A 95 -7.21 29.82 -0.58
C PHE A 95 -6.12 28.77 -0.37
N THR A 96 -6.12 28.14 0.80
CA THR A 96 -5.08 27.22 1.22
C THR A 96 -5.66 25.85 1.61
N MET A 97 -4.80 24.84 1.68
CA MET A 97 -5.19 23.52 2.18
C MET A 97 -5.79 23.58 3.60
N ALA A 98 -5.31 24.52 4.45
CA ALA A 98 -5.86 24.70 5.79
C ALA A 98 -7.34 25.15 5.77
N GLN A 99 -7.74 25.94 4.78
CA GLN A 99 -9.12 26.36 4.57
C GLN A 99 -9.98 25.26 3.93
N ALA A 100 -9.36 24.38 3.12
CA ALA A 100 -10.06 23.23 2.54
C ALA A 100 -10.42 22.15 3.58
N MET A 101 -9.63 21.99 4.66
CA MET A 101 -9.85 20.95 5.65
C MET A 101 -11.21 20.96 6.36
N PRO A 102 -11.76 22.11 6.82
CA PRO A 102 -13.10 22.18 7.39
C PRO A 102 -14.20 21.77 6.40
N ILE A 103 -14.00 22.05 5.12
CA ILE A 103 -14.94 21.67 4.06
C ILE A 103 -14.93 20.14 3.92
N LEU A 104 -13.75 19.52 3.82
CA LEU A 104 -13.61 18.07 3.80
C LEU A 104 -14.24 17.41 5.03
N ALA A 105 -14.10 18.03 6.21
CA ALA A 105 -14.71 17.51 7.44
C ALA A 105 -16.23 17.46 7.34
N ARG A 106 -16.84 18.47 6.73
CA ARG A 106 -18.28 18.55 6.61
C ARG A 106 -18.82 17.66 5.48
N GLU A 107 -18.23 17.77 4.29
CA GLU A 107 -18.74 17.08 3.08
C GLU A 107 -18.40 15.58 3.06
N GLU A 108 -17.21 15.23 3.52
CA GLU A 108 -16.69 13.85 3.48
C GLU A 108 -16.67 13.16 4.85
N GLY A 109 -17.16 13.83 5.89
CA GLY A 109 -17.16 13.28 7.25
C GLY A 109 -15.76 13.10 7.84
N ALA A 110 -14.77 13.86 7.39
CA ALA A 110 -13.41 13.78 7.89
C ALA A 110 -13.33 14.12 9.39
N LYS A 111 -12.55 13.35 10.16
CA LYS A 111 -12.36 13.56 11.58
C LYS A 111 -10.96 14.10 11.87
N LYS A 112 -10.89 15.13 12.71
CA LYS A 112 -9.62 15.70 13.17
C LYS A 112 -8.76 14.61 13.84
N ALA A 113 -7.51 14.50 13.43
CA ALA A 113 -6.57 13.52 13.94
C ALA A 113 -5.17 14.16 14.02
N GLY A 114 -4.76 14.59 15.22
CA GLY A 114 -3.49 15.28 15.41
C GLY A 114 -3.36 16.55 14.56
N ALA A 115 -2.32 16.63 13.75
CA ALA A 115 -2.07 17.77 12.85
C ALA A 115 -2.95 17.77 11.59
N GLY A 116 -3.62 16.64 11.28
CA GLY A 116 -4.38 16.48 10.05
C GLY A 116 -5.79 15.95 10.29
N TRP A 117 -6.32 15.30 9.25
CA TRP A 117 -7.68 14.81 9.19
C TRP A 117 -7.70 13.39 8.62
N ASN A 118 -8.45 12.49 9.26
CA ASN A 118 -8.76 11.18 8.74
C ASN A 118 -10.06 11.22 7.94
N LEU A 119 -10.04 10.74 6.72
CA LEU A 119 -11.23 10.34 5.98
C LEU A 119 -11.59 8.92 6.40
N ILE A 120 -12.83 8.71 6.81
CA ILE A 120 -13.29 7.48 7.44
C ILE A 120 -14.41 6.89 6.60
N ASP A 121 -14.38 5.58 6.38
CA ASP A 121 -15.47 4.86 5.74
C ASP A 121 -16.67 4.70 6.69
N LYS A 122 -17.76 4.13 6.18
CA LYS A 122 -18.99 3.86 6.93
C LYS A 122 -18.80 2.89 8.11
N TYR A 123 -17.71 2.12 8.12
CA TYR A 123 -17.36 1.20 9.20
C TYR A 123 -16.42 1.82 10.24
N GLY A 124 -16.01 3.07 10.03
CA GLY A 124 -15.08 3.79 10.91
C GLY A 124 -13.61 3.50 10.61
N GLU A 125 -13.30 2.81 9.49
CA GLU A 125 -11.93 2.59 9.07
C GLU A 125 -11.33 3.82 8.39
N ASN A 126 -10.07 4.09 8.68
CA ASN A 126 -9.34 5.17 8.04
C ASN A 126 -8.96 4.77 6.60
N ILE A 127 -9.52 5.47 5.62
CA ILE A 127 -9.24 5.29 4.18
C ILE A 127 -8.21 6.26 3.65
N ALA A 128 -8.12 7.46 4.24
CA ALA A 128 -7.11 8.45 3.90
C ALA A 128 -6.79 9.35 5.09
N TYR A 129 -5.59 9.94 5.07
CA TYR A 129 -5.14 10.93 6.02
C TYR A 129 -4.52 12.12 5.28
N ILE A 130 -4.95 13.33 5.61
CA ILE A 130 -4.51 14.56 4.97
C ILE A 130 -3.96 15.49 6.04
N GLU A 131 -2.76 16.06 5.83
CA GLU A 131 -2.18 17.02 6.77
C GLU A 131 -1.26 18.05 6.10
N ILE A 132 -1.09 19.17 6.78
CA ILE A 132 0.00 20.11 6.54
C ILE A 132 1.17 19.67 7.42
N LEU A 133 2.34 19.49 6.80
CA LEU A 133 3.53 19.07 7.56
C LEU A 133 4.00 20.22 8.46
N PRO A 134 4.41 19.92 9.72
CA PRO A 134 4.76 20.95 10.70
C PRO A 134 6.10 21.64 10.44
N PHE A 135 6.82 21.22 9.39
CA PHE A 135 8.15 21.72 9.06
C PHE A 135 8.15 22.35 7.69
N LEU A 136 8.72 23.54 7.59
CA LEU A 136 9.02 24.16 6.32
C LEU A 136 10.12 23.40 5.59
N ASP A 137 10.05 23.42 4.28
CA ASP A 137 11.13 22.92 3.44
C ASP A 137 12.40 23.76 3.67
N LYS A 138 13.54 23.09 3.89
CA LYS A 138 14.78 23.78 4.29
C LYS A 138 15.39 24.63 3.21
N GLU A 139 15.17 24.29 1.94
CA GLU A 139 15.75 25.00 0.80
C GLU A 139 14.86 26.15 0.34
N THR A 140 13.57 25.93 0.30
CA THR A 140 12.61 26.88 -0.26
C THR A 140 11.84 27.68 0.79
N GLY A 141 11.85 27.26 2.08
CA GLY A 141 11.06 27.84 3.14
C GLY A 141 9.53 27.67 2.97
N ARG A 142 9.10 26.80 2.04
CA ARG A 142 7.70 26.57 1.74
C ARG A 142 7.08 25.49 2.61
N GLU A 143 5.78 25.59 2.85
CA GLU A 143 4.99 24.55 3.49
C GLU A 143 4.76 23.38 2.54
N LYS A 144 4.68 22.17 3.12
CA LYS A 144 4.34 20.93 2.40
C LYS A 144 3.07 20.30 2.95
N GLY A 145 2.27 19.75 2.04
CA GLY A 145 1.14 18.89 2.38
C GLY A 145 1.49 17.41 2.19
N ARG A 146 0.82 16.55 2.96
CA ARG A 146 0.88 15.08 2.84
C ARG A 146 -0.51 14.51 2.73
N ILE A 147 -0.68 13.61 1.77
CA ILE A 147 -1.90 12.84 1.57
C ILE A 147 -1.53 11.37 1.55
N ASP A 148 -2.10 10.61 2.47
CA ASP A 148 -1.82 9.18 2.69
C ASP A 148 -3.13 8.40 2.56
N PHE A 149 -3.23 7.45 1.64
CA PHE A 149 -4.49 6.78 1.33
C PHE A 149 -4.28 5.36 0.77
N ASN A 150 -5.36 4.56 0.84
CA ASN A 150 -5.44 3.29 0.14
C ASN A 150 -6.17 3.51 -1.20
N PRO A 151 -5.49 3.35 -2.36
CA PRO A 151 -6.07 3.64 -3.67
C PRO A 151 -7.30 2.78 -3.98
N ASN A 152 -7.35 1.54 -3.46
CA ASN A 152 -8.46 0.64 -3.70
C ASN A 152 -9.72 1.01 -2.89
N LYS A 153 -9.55 1.72 -1.77
CA LYS A 153 -10.67 2.16 -0.92
C LYS A 153 -11.23 3.52 -1.35
N ILE A 154 -10.36 4.43 -1.77
CA ILE A 154 -10.72 5.83 -2.01
C ILE A 154 -11.79 5.99 -3.11
N GLN A 155 -11.69 5.19 -4.19
CA GLN A 155 -12.61 5.25 -5.33
C GLN A 155 -14.07 4.91 -4.98
N HIS A 156 -14.31 4.29 -3.84
CA HIS A 156 -15.62 3.81 -3.42
C HIS A 156 -16.31 4.69 -2.38
N PHE A 157 -15.55 5.60 -1.73
CA PHE A 157 -16.01 6.26 -0.51
C PHE A 157 -16.00 7.78 -0.55
N LEU A 158 -15.31 8.40 -1.51
CA LEU A 158 -15.24 9.86 -1.61
C LEU A 158 -16.23 10.40 -2.64
N LYS A 159 -16.91 11.50 -2.28
CA LYS A 159 -17.68 12.32 -3.21
C LYS A 159 -16.78 13.22 -4.04
N ILE A 160 -15.63 13.62 -3.49
CA ILE A 160 -14.60 14.44 -4.15
C ILE A 160 -13.60 13.51 -4.84
N ASP A 161 -13.22 13.85 -6.08
CA ASP A 161 -12.09 13.17 -6.72
C ASP A 161 -10.79 13.55 -6.01
N LEU A 162 -10.19 12.58 -5.31
CA LEU A 162 -8.95 12.81 -4.56
C LEU A 162 -7.79 13.22 -5.46
N LYS A 163 -7.76 12.77 -6.71
CA LYS A 163 -6.72 13.14 -7.68
C LYS A 163 -6.82 14.61 -8.04
N ASP A 164 -8.04 15.11 -8.28
CA ASP A 164 -8.27 16.54 -8.52
C ASP A 164 -7.94 17.36 -7.28
N PHE A 165 -8.26 16.87 -6.09
CA PHE A 165 -7.85 17.50 -4.84
C PHE A 165 -6.32 17.59 -4.71
N ILE A 166 -5.59 16.51 -4.99
CA ILE A 166 -4.11 16.50 -4.97
C ILE A 166 -3.57 17.54 -5.97
N LYS A 167 -4.09 17.54 -7.19
CA LYS A 167 -3.68 18.47 -8.27
C LYS A 167 -3.93 19.92 -7.90
N LEU A 168 -5.06 20.20 -7.24
CA LEU A 168 -5.43 21.52 -6.80
C LEU A 168 -4.54 22.02 -5.66
N MET A 169 -4.26 21.18 -4.68
CA MET A 169 -3.63 21.58 -3.43
C MET A 169 -2.10 21.47 -3.42
N LEU A 170 -1.52 20.61 -4.28
CA LEU A 170 -0.08 20.34 -4.26
C LEU A 170 0.62 20.75 -5.56
N GLU A 171 1.79 21.33 -5.40
CA GLU A 171 2.77 21.59 -6.46
C GLU A 171 3.95 20.64 -6.34
N ASN A 172 4.45 20.15 -7.48
CA ASN A 172 5.54 19.17 -7.55
C ASN A 172 5.32 17.98 -6.63
N PRO A 173 4.13 17.32 -6.68
CA PRO A 173 3.86 16.16 -5.85
C PRO A 173 4.76 14.99 -6.23
N HIS A 174 5.19 14.22 -5.23
CA HIS A 174 5.99 13.01 -5.40
C HIS A 174 5.57 11.95 -4.39
N PHE A 175 5.89 10.70 -4.67
CA PHE A 175 5.66 9.62 -3.72
C PHE A 175 6.68 9.68 -2.57
N SER A 176 6.19 9.70 -1.36
CA SER A 176 7.02 9.51 -0.15
C SER A 176 6.85 8.12 0.45
N ARG A 177 5.83 7.37 0.00
CA ARG A 177 5.57 5.97 0.35
C ARG A 177 4.76 5.29 -0.76
N ALA A 178 5.13 4.06 -1.04
CA ALA A 178 4.33 3.11 -1.82
C ALA A 178 4.38 1.75 -1.13
N ASP A 179 3.22 1.15 -0.85
CA ASP A 179 3.12 -0.20 -0.32
C ASP A 179 2.66 -1.12 -1.44
N VAL A 180 3.53 -2.04 -1.81
CA VAL A 180 3.26 -3.07 -2.82
C VAL A 180 2.91 -4.36 -2.10
N ALA A 181 1.78 -4.94 -2.40
CA ALA A 181 1.27 -6.12 -1.72
C ALA A 181 0.95 -7.26 -2.70
N CYS A 182 1.20 -8.49 -2.25
CA CYS A 182 0.79 -9.71 -2.93
C CYS A 182 -0.15 -10.52 -2.05
N ASP A 183 -1.35 -10.77 -2.52
CA ASP A 183 -2.26 -11.74 -1.92
C ASP A 183 -1.87 -13.14 -2.39
N ILE A 184 -1.65 -14.04 -1.42
CA ILE A 184 -1.33 -15.46 -1.60
C ILE A 184 -2.57 -16.22 -1.16
N ILE A 185 -3.34 -16.75 -2.11
CA ILE A 185 -4.65 -17.35 -1.87
C ILE A 185 -4.58 -18.85 -2.10
N ASN A 186 -5.21 -19.63 -1.21
CA ASN A 186 -5.31 -21.08 -1.28
C ASN A 186 -3.97 -21.83 -1.22
N LEU A 187 -2.98 -21.23 -0.57
CA LEU A 187 -1.75 -21.91 -0.19
C LEU A 187 -1.80 -22.25 1.32
N ASP A 188 -1.42 -23.47 1.66
CA ASP A 188 -1.47 -23.98 3.04
C ASP A 188 -0.81 -23.03 4.04
N ASP A 189 -1.48 -22.78 5.17
CA ASP A 189 -1.01 -21.88 6.22
C ASP A 189 0.34 -22.32 6.80
N ASP A 190 0.54 -23.62 7.00
CA ASP A 190 1.78 -24.18 7.55
C ASP A 190 2.94 -24.11 6.55
N TYR A 191 2.62 -23.96 5.26
CA TYR A 191 3.60 -23.69 4.23
C TYR A 191 4.05 -22.22 4.27
N VAL A 192 3.11 -21.28 4.25
CA VAL A 192 3.41 -19.83 4.19
C VAL A 192 4.04 -19.30 5.47
N ASN A 193 3.61 -19.75 6.65
CA ASN A 193 4.10 -19.25 7.93
C ASN A 193 5.58 -19.56 8.22
N GLN A 194 6.19 -20.46 7.45
CA GLN A 194 7.61 -20.80 7.58
C GLN A 194 8.54 -19.84 6.85
N TYR A 195 8.02 -18.97 5.98
CA TYR A 195 8.85 -18.06 5.22
C TYR A 195 9.52 -17.00 6.10
N ARG A 196 10.75 -16.66 5.74
CA ARG A 196 11.57 -15.66 6.44
C ARG A 196 12.30 -14.78 5.42
N LEU A 197 12.66 -13.59 5.88
CA LEU A 197 13.47 -12.66 5.11
C LEU A 197 14.90 -12.62 5.69
N VAL A 198 15.88 -13.01 4.90
CA VAL A 198 17.27 -13.20 5.34
C VAL A 198 17.98 -11.92 5.72
N ASP A 199 17.81 -10.86 4.92
CA ASP A 199 18.62 -9.65 5.03
C ASP A 199 18.00 -8.58 5.94
N ALA A 200 16.91 -8.90 6.63
CA ALA A 200 16.30 -8.00 7.59
C ALA A 200 17.07 -7.97 8.91
N VAL A 201 17.24 -6.76 9.44
CA VAL A 201 17.94 -6.53 10.72
C VAL A 201 17.07 -6.96 11.91
N SER A 202 15.75 -6.87 11.79
CA SER A 202 14.82 -7.20 12.87
C SER A 202 13.66 -8.07 12.36
N PHE A 203 13.23 -8.99 13.23
CA PHE A 203 12.08 -9.84 13.01
C PHE A 203 11.15 -9.77 14.23
N ARG A 204 9.87 -9.51 14.01
CA ARG A 204 8.84 -9.44 15.06
C ARG A 204 7.61 -10.24 14.64
N PRO A 205 7.48 -11.50 15.13
CA PRO A 205 6.30 -12.32 14.93
C PRO A 205 5.22 -11.96 15.95
N TYR A 206 3.96 -12.05 15.52
CA TYR A 206 2.77 -11.95 16.35
C TYR A 206 1.95 -13.22 16.18
N TYR A 207 1.65 -13.87 17.29
CA TYR A 207 0.91 -15.12 17.33
C TYR A 207 -0.51 -14.87 17.85
N GLY A 208 -1.48 -15.54 17.25
CA GLY A 208 -2.85 -15.52 17.72
C GLY A 208 -3.06 -16.35 18.99
N GLN A 209 -4.29 -16.36 19.49
CA GLN A 209 -4.66 -17.11 20.71
C GLN A 209 -4.38 -18.62 20.59
N THR A 210 -4.40 -19.17 19.39
CA THR A 210 -4.09 -20.58 19.11
C THR A 210 -2.60 -20.89 19.05
N GLY A 211 -1.72 -19.91 19.28
CA GLY A 211 -0.28 -20.05 19.13
C GLY A 211 0.21 -20.09 17.67
N ARG A 212 -0.68 -19.92 16.69
CA ARG A 212 -0.31 -19.85 15.26
C ARG A 212 0.15 -18.44 14.90
N LEU A 213 1.12 -18.34 13.98
CA LEU A 213 1.59 -17.06 13.45
C LEU A 213 0.43 -16.36 12.71
N GLU A 214 0.09 -15.14 13.10
CA GLU A 214 -0.88 -14.31 12.39
C GLU A 214 -0.21 -13.18 11.61
N THR A 215 0.92 -12.64 12.11
CA THR A 215 1.64 -11.56 11.44
C THR A 215 3.14 -11.64 11.74
N ALA A 216 3.95 -11.41 10.73
CA ALA A 216 5.40 -11.27 10.84
C ALA A 216 5.85 -9.94 10.23
N TYR A 217 6.71 -9.20 10.93
CA TYR A 217 7.34 -7.99 10.44
C TYR A 217 8.85 -8.17 10.34
N TRP A 218 9.44 -7.71 9.24
CA TRP A 218 10.87 -7.58 9.03
C TRP A 218 11.22 -6.12 8.76
N GLY A 219 12.23 -5.60 9.45
CA GLY A 219 12.58 -4.18 9.42
C GLY A 219 11.85 -3.36 10.49
N ALA A 220 12.42 -2.21 10.86
CA ALA A 220 11.82 -1.28 11.80
C ALA A 220 10.67 -0.51 11.13
N ARG A 221 9.67 -0.08 11.93
CA ARG A 221 8.54 0.73 11.42
C ARG A 221 8.99 2.05 10.79
N SER A 222 10.12 2.60 11.25
CA SER A 222 10.70 3.85 10.73
C SER A 222 11.68 3.64 9.58
N SER A 223 12.00 2.38 9.21
CA SER A 223 12.95 2.11 8.12
C SER A 223 12.33 2.45 6.75
N GLU A 224 13.19 2.69 5.77
CA GLU A 224 12.75 2.96 4.40
C GLU A 224 12.12 1.74 3.72
N ARG A 225 12.46 0.53 4.21
CA ARG A 225 11.82 -0.73 3.83
C ARG A 225 11.38 -1.48 5.08
N GLN A 226 10.09 -1.80 5.16
CA GLN A 226 9.53 -2.76 6.11
C GLN A 226 8.74 -3.80 5.32
N VAL A 227 8.91 -5.07 5.64
CA VAL A 227 8.14 -6.16 5.05
C VAL A 227 7.20 -6.74 6.09
N ARG A 228 5.99 -7.03 5.69
CA ARG A 228 4.96 -7.65 6.51
C ARG A 228 4.39 -8.86 5.78
N LEU A 229 4.29 -9.98 6.47
CA LEU A 229 3.53 -11.15 6.02
C LEU A 229 2.44 -11.42 7.05
N TYR A 230 1.18 -11.49 6.64
CA TYR A 230 0.10 -11.71 7.59
C TYR A 230 -1.05 -12.52 7.03
N ASN A 231 -1.75 -13.20 7.94
CA ASN A 231 -2.92 -13.98 7.61
C ASN A 231 -4.11 -13.04 7.36
N LYS A 232 -4.36 -12.78 6.08
CA LYS A 232 -5.44 -11.90 5.62
C LYS A 232 -6.81 -12.53 5.84
N PHE A 233 -6.90 -13.86 5.77
CA PHE A 233 -8.13 -14.60 6.06
C PHE A 233 -8.62 -14.32 7.49
N VAL A 234 -7.72 -14.41 8.48
CA VAL A 234 -8.02 -14.09 9.87
C VAL A 234 -8.40 -12.62 10.04
N GLU A 235 -7.71 -11.70 9.35
CA GLU A 235 -8.05 -10.27 9.38
C GLU A 235 -9.45 -10.00 8.84
N GLN A 236 -9.83 -10.56 7.68
CA GLN A 236 -11.14 -10.37 7.07
C GLN A 236 -12.25 -11.01 7.93
N THR A 237 -12.00 -12.19 8.48
CA THR A 237 -12.93 -12.85 9.40
C THR A 237 -13.20 -12.00 10.66
N LYS A 238 -12.15 -11.41 11.26
CA LYS A 238 -12.29 -10.50 12.41
C LYS A 238 -13.10 -9.24 12.06
N LYS A 239 -12.99 -8.76 10.83
CA LYS A 239 -13.75 -7.61 10.31
C LYS A 239 -15.16 -7.95 9.85
N LYS A 240 -15.52 -9.23 9.87
CA LYS A 240 -16.81 -9.76 9.36
C LYS A 240 -17.04 -9.44 7.87
N GLU A 241 -15.95 -9.35 7.10
CA GLU A 241 -16.02 -9.20 5.65
C GLU A 241 -16.41 -10.52 4.99
N VAL A 242 -17.05 -10.41 3.81
CA VAL A 242 -17.44 -11.58 3.05
C VAL A 242 -16.20 -12.18 2.38
N ILE A 243 -15.88 -13.42 2.73
CA ILE A 243 -14.82 -14.21 2.09
C ILE A 243 -15.50 -15.18 1.13
N PRO A 244 -15.06 -15.30 -0.14
CA PRO A 244 -15.60 -16.28 -1.08
C PRO A 244 -15.44 -17.72 -0.56
N ASP A 245 -16.43 -18.59 -0.84
CA ASP A 245 -16.47 -19.97 -0.32
C ASP A 245 -15.29 -20.84 -0.80
N ASP A 246 -14.70 -20.50 -1.94
CA ASP A 246 -13.55 -21.19 -2.54
C ASP A 246 -12.21 -20.75 -1.97
N VAL A 247 -12.17 -19.73 -1.10
CA VAL A 247 -10.98 -19.24 -0.41
C VAL A 247 -10.82 -19.97 0.92
N THR A 248 -9.86 -20.88 0.98
CA THR A 248 -9.57 -21.70 2.18
C THR A 248 -8.44 -21.13 3.03
N SER A 249 -7.52 -20.38 2.41
CA SER A 249 -6.47 -19.62 3.09
C SER A 249 -6.16 -18.34 2.32
N TRP A 250 -5.72 -17.32 3.03
CA TRP A 250 -5.37 -16.04 2.43
C TRP A 250 -4.30 -15.34 3.26
N TRP A 251 -3.10 -15.26 2.69
CA TRP A 251 -1.99 -14.51 3.24
C TRP A 251 -1.71 -13.28 2.39
N ARG A 252 -1.14 -12.26 3.01
CA ARG A 252 -0.64 -11.09 2.27
C ARG A 252 0.80 -10.80 2.64
N LEU A 253 1.64 -10.76 1.62
CA LEU A 253 3.00 -10.23 1.68
C LEU A 253 2.96 -8.76 1.26
N GLU A 254 3.38 -7.85 2.14
CA GLU A 254 3.33 -6.40 1.94
C GLU A 254 4.72 -5.80 2.10
N LEU A 255 5.17 -5.07 1.09
CA LEU A 255 6.42 -4.34 1.05
C LEU A 255 6.11 -2.86 1.23
N GLN A 256 6.40 -2.32 2.42
CA GLN A 256 6.21 -0.91 2.73
C GLN A 256 7.49 -0.14 2.40
N LEU A 257 7.46 0.65 1.34
CA LEU A 257 8.60 1.38 0.81
C LEU A 257 8.43 2.87 1.05
N ARG A 258 9.47 3.53 1.56
CA ARG A 258 9.44 4.95 1.93
C ARG A 258 10.63 5.68 1.35
N ARG A 259 10.48 7.00 1.15
CA ARG A 259 11.51 7.91 0.61
C ARG A 259 12.02 7.40 -0.74
N SER A 260 13.32 7.42 -0.98
CA SER A 260 13.93 6.94 -2.23
C SER A 260 13.55 5.49 -2.59
N ARG A 261 13.24 4.66 -1.59
CA ARG A 261 12.81 3.28 -1.83
C ARG A 261 11.42 3.18 -2.47
N ALA A 262 10.58 4.21 -2.32
CA ALA A 262 9.31 4.28 -3.03
C ALA A 262 9.51 4.51 -4.54
N ASP A 263 10.51 5.30 -4.93
CA ASP A 263 10.85 5.54 -6.34
C ASP A 263 11.53 4.31 -6.97
N GLU A 264 12.32 3.57 -6.18
CA GLU A 264 13.05 2.35 -6.59
C GLU A 264 12.23 1.06 -6.38
N TRP A 265 10.91 1.15 -6.22
CA TRP A 265 10.05 0.09 -5.72
C TRP A 265 10.23 -1.25 -6.44
N VAL A 266 10.42 -1.27 -7.75
CA VAL A 266 10.61 -2.50 -8.54
C VAL A 266 11.88 -3.22 -8.13
N GLY A 267 13.02 -2.53 -8.10
CA GLY A 267 14.31 -3.10 -7.70
C GLY A 267 14.30 -3.60 -6.26
N VAL A 268 13.70 -2.80 -5.35
CA VAL A 268 13.61 -3.16 -3.93
C VAL A 268 12.69 -4.37 -3.71
N ALA A 269 11.63 -4.52 -4.52
CA ALA A 269 10.77 -5.70 -4.47
C ALA A 269 11.53 -6.95 -4.90
N TYR A 270 12.28 -6.92 -6.00
CA TYR A 270 13.12 -8.05 -6.43
C TYR A 270 14.16 -8.42 -5.38
N ASP A 271 14.90 -7.45 -4.83
CA ASP A 271 15.90 -7.69 -3.78
C ASP A 271 15.26 -8.32 -2.52
N THR A 272 14.03 -7.92 -2.22
CA THR A 272 13.28 -8.47 -1.10
C THR A 272 12.91 -9.92 -1.36
N LEU A 273 12.36 -10.23 -2.53
CA LEU A 273 11.99 -11.59 -2.92
C LEU A 273 13.22 -12.51 -3.01
N ASP A 274 14.37 -12.01 -3.48
CA ASP A 274 15.64 -12.76 -3.47
C ASP A 274 16.12 -13.19 -2.08
N SER A 275 15.58 -12.58 -1.04
CA SER A 275 15.90 -12.86 0.36
C SER A 275 14.75 -13.56 1.11
N PHE A 276 13.63 -13.84 0.45
CA PHE A 276 12.45 -14.48 1.01
C PHE A 276 12.50 -15.99 0.76
N TYR A 277 12.54 -16.81 1.81
CA TYR A 277 12.78 -18.24 1.69
C TYR A 277 12.14 -19.06 2.82
N SER A 278 11.96 -20.37 2.55
CA SER A 278 11.61 -21.37 3.55
C SER A 278 12.76 -22.39 3.71
N PRO A 279 13.08 -22.86 4.93
CA PRO A 279 14.10 -23.88 5.16
C PRO A 279 13.71 -25.26 4.60
N ARG A 280 12.46 -25.49 4.22
CA ARG A 280 12.01 -26.72 3.58
C ARG A 280 12.79 -27.04 2.30
N PHE A 281 13.32 -26.02 1.64
CA PHE A 281 13.99 -26.11 0.34
C PHE A 281 15.51 -25.98 0.44
N ILE A 282 16.10 -26.29 1.61
CA ILE A 282 17.55 -26.30 1.74
C ILE A 282 18.11 -27.41 0.83
N PRO A 283 18.96 -27.08 -0.17
CA PRO A 283 19.47 -28.05 -1.12
C PRO A 283 20.26 -29.16 -0.44
N GLU A 284 20.03 -30.42 -0.82
CA GLU A 284 20.73 -31.61 -0.27
C GLU A 284 22.23 -31.59 -0.49
N HIS A 285 22.71 -30.90 -1.54
CA HIS A 285 24.14 -30.78 -1.83
C HIS A 285 24.88 -29.84 -0.85
N PHE A 286 24.17 -29.11 0.01
CA PHE A 286 24.80 -28.31 1.06
C PHE A 286 25.42 -29.25 2.10
N LYS A 287 26.56 -28.83 2.69
CA LYS A 287 27.18 -29.56 3.79
C LYS A 287 26.19 -29.68 4.95
N ALA A 288 26.12 -30.84 5.59
CA ALA A 288 25.22 -31.10 6.72
C ALA A 288 25.31 -30.02 7.81
N THR A 289 26.53 -29.53 8.10
CA THR A 289 26.74 -28.40 9.07
C THR A 289 26.11 -27.12 8.62
N ASP A 290 26.06 -26.83 7.31
CA ASP A 290 25.45 -25.62 6.77
C ASP A 290 23.93 -25.74 6.77
N GLN A 291 23.37 -26.92 6.49
CA GLN A 291 21.95 -27.21 6.61
C GLN A 291 21.44 -27.01 8.04
N ILE A 292 22.12 -27.63 9.04
CA ILE A 292 21.80 -27.49 10.47
C ILE A 292 21.88 -26.03 10.91
N MET A 293 22.91 -25.28 10.44
CA MET A 293 23.08 -23.89 10.78
C MET A 293 21.96 -23.02 10.19
N LEU A 294 21.58 -23.22 8.92
CA LEU A 294 20.49 -22.51 8.28
C LEU A 294 19.17 -22.77 8.99
N ASP A 295 18.88 -24.00 9.35
CA ASP A 295 17.68 -24.37 10.12
C ASP A 295 17.68 -23.68 11.50
N GLY A 296 18.79 -23.71 12.22
CA GLY A 296 18.91 -23.02 13.50
C GLY A 296 18.78 -21.49 13.42
N LEU A 297 19.27 -20.88 12.34
CA LEU A 297 19.12 -19.44 12.06
C LEU A 297 17.67 -19.09 11.68
N HIS A 298 17.00 -19.97 10.97
CA HIS A 298 15.60 -19.83 10.60
C HIS A 298 14.67 -19.96 11.82
N SER A 299 14.88 -20.98 12.63
CA SER A 299 14.06 -21.26 13.81
C SER A 299 14.15 -20.15 14.86
N ASN A 300 15.32 -19.53 15.01
CA ASN A 300 15.50 -18.41 15.93
C ASN A 300 16.32 -17.27 15.30
N HIS A 301 15.62 -16.24 14.88
CA HIS A 301 16.24 -15.06 14.25
C HIS A 301 17.35 -14.40 15.11
N ASN A 302 17.26 -14.46 16.43
CA ASN A 302 18.30 -13.89 17.31
C ASN A 302 19.66 -14.61 17.18
N ASN A 303 19.69 -15.82 16.64
CA ASN A 303 20.93 -16.53 16.39
C ASN A 303 21.83 -15.80 15.37
N TRP A 304 21.25 -15.01 14.45
CA TRP A 304 22.01 -14.17 13.53
C TRP A 304 22.94 -13.21 14.28
N ASN A 305 22.52 -12.70 15.44
CA ASN A 305 23.30 -11.75 16.25
C ASN A 305 24.51 -12.41 16.93
N LYS A 306 24.48 -13.74 17.11
CA LYS A 306 25.58 -14.50 17.72
C LYS A 306 26.70 -14.81 16.73
N LEU A 307 26.46 -14.67 15.43
CA LEU A 307 27.44 -14.98 14.40
C LEU A 307 28.45 -13.85 14.20
N SER A 308 29.68 -14.22 13.88
CA SER A 308 30.71 -13.29 13.37
C SER A 308 30.25 -12.67 12.03
N LEU A 309 30.83 -11.53 11.65
CA LEU A 309 30.53 -10.87 10.37
C LEU A 309 30.74 -11.79 9.16
N ASN A 310 31.82 -12.58 9.17
CA ASN A 310 32.13 -13.50 8.08
C ASN A 310 31.11 -14.65 8.01
N SER A 311 30.72 -15.21 9.17
CA SER A 311 29.69 -16.23 9.23
C SER A 311 28.33 -15.68 8.76
N ARG A 312 27.97 -14.47 9.16
CA ARG A 312 26.72 -13.83 8.65
C ARG A 312 26.74 -13.67 7.13
N LYS A 313 27.86 -13.21 6.55
CA LYS A 313 27.99 -13.08 5.09
C LYS A 313 27.83 -14.45 4.41
N LYS A 314 28.50 -15.49 4.93
CA LYS A 314 28.39 -16.87 4.41
C LYS A 314 26.93 -17.34 4.42
N TYR A 315 26.27 -17.29 5.57
CA TYR A 315 24.93 -17.87 5.70
C TYR A 315 23.86 -17.03 5.01
N ARG A 316 24.02 -15.69 4.90
CA ARG A 316 23.16 -14.89 4.04
C ARG A 316 23.26 -15.28 2.56
N LYS A 317 24.48 -15.56 2.08
CA LYS A 317 24.68 -16.04 0.70
C LYS A 317 23.99 -17.39 0.49
N LEU A 318 24.18 -18.34 1.41
CA LEU A 318 23.54 -19.67 1.33
C LEU A 318 22.01 -19.56 1.41
N ALA A 319 21.46 -18.75 2.29
CA ALA A 319 20.02 -18.56 2.39
C ALA A 319 19.41 -17.91 1.12
N LYS A 320 20.14 -16.98 0.48
CA LYS A 320 19.73 -16.44 -0.85
C LYS A 320 19.81 -17.52 -1.95
N GLU A 321 20.71 -18.48 -1.84
CA GLU A 321 20.77 -19.62 -2.74
C GLU A 321 19.58 -20.55 -2.54
N VAL A 322 19.14 -20.78 -1.30
CA VAL A 322 17.89 -21.48 -0.99
C VAL A 322 16.71 -20.75 -1.63
N ALA A 323 16.59 -19.42 -1.45
CA ALA A 323 15.51 -18.62 -2.03
C ALA A 323 15.41 -18.75 -3.57
N LYS A 324 16.55 -18.89 -4.26
CA LYS A 324 16.57 -19.10 -5.71
C LYS A 324 15.95 -20.42 -6.17
N ASN A 325 15.90 -21.42 -5.28
CA ASN A 325 15.33 -22.73 -5.58
C ASN A 325 13.97 -22.95 -4.89
N ASP A 326 13.48 -21.96 -4.18
CA ASP A 326 12.21 -21.99 -3.47
C ASP A 326 11.04 -21.72 -4.42
N ASP A 327 10.11 -22.65 -4.50
CA ASP A 327 9.01 -22.61 -5.47
C ASP A 327 8.10 -21.39 -5.30
N LEU A 328 7.65 -21.10 -4.07
CA LEU A 328 6.80 -19.93 -3.84
C LEU A 328 7.54 -18.61 -4.16
N THR A 329 8.82 -18.54 -3.79
CA THR A 329 9.65 -17.38 -4.11
C THR A 329 9.77 -17.17 -5.61
N GLN A 330 9.98 -18.23 -6.39
CA GLN A 330 10.03 -18.15 -7.84
C GLN A 330 8.68 -17.77 -8.46
N HIS A 331 7.57 -18.29 -7.94
CA HIS A 331 6.22 -17.90 -8.36
C HIS A 331 5.93 -16.45 -8.03
N LEU A 332 6.29 -15.98 -6.83
CA LEU A 332 6.15 -14.56 -6.45
C LEU A 332 6.93 -13.66 -7.41
N LYS A 333 8.17 -14.02 -7.76
CA LYS A 333 9.00 -13.24 -8.71
C LYS A 333 8.42 -13.23 -10.12
N SER A 334 7.97 -14.38 -10.64
CA SER A 334 7.35 -14.47 -11.96
C SER A 334 6.06 -13.65 -12.02
N SER A 335 5.17 -13.84 -11.05
CA SER A 335 3.91 -13.10 -10.95
C SER A 335 4.14 -11.59 -10.77
N PHE A 336 5.17 -11.20 -9.99
CA PHE A 336 5.56 -9.80 -9.85
C PHE A 336 6.00 -9.21 -11.17
N SER A 337 6.88 -9.91 -11.92
CA SER A 337 7.33 -9.47 -13.25
C SER A 337 6.18 -9.22 -14.21
N GLU A 338 5.18 -10.10 -14.19
CA GLU A 338 3.99 -9.99 -15.04
C GLU A 338 3.10 -8.80 -14.63
N SER A 339 3.18 -8.36 -13.37
CA SER A 339 2.33 -7.30 -12.81
C SER A 339 2.97 -5.91 -12.84
N ILE A 340 4.27 -5.78 -13.09
CA ILE A 340 5.01 -4.50 -12.99
C ILE A 340 4.37 -3.40 -13.83
N GLU A 341 4.05 -3.68 -15.08
CA GLU A 341 3.50 -2.66 -15.99
C GLU A 341 2.14 -2.12 -15.49
N GLN A 342 1.30 -3.02 -14.95
CA GLN A 342 0.01 -2.62 -14.38
C GLN A 342 0.20 -1.79 -13.11
N LEU A 343 1.08 -2.24 -12.19
CA LEU A 343 1.36 -1.54 -10.93
C LEU A 343 1.98 -0.16 -11.18
N ASP A 344 2.87 -0.05 -12.15
CA ASP A 344 3.49 1.21 -12.54
C ASP A 344 2.47 2.19 -13.11
N LYS A 345 1.57 1.72 -13.97
CA LYS A 345 0.46 2.52 -14.48
C LYS A 345 -0.47 2.98 -13.36
N GLU A 346 -0.76 2.10 -12.40
CA GLU A 346 -1.61 2.42 -11.23
C GLU A 346 -0.96 3.52 -10.37
N LEU A 347 0.34 3.40 -10.05
CA LEU A 347 1.07 4.43 -9.31
C LEU A 347 1.14 5.74 -10.09
N ASN A 348 1.64 5.71 -11.33
CA ASN A 348 1.86 6.91 -12.12
C ASN A 348 0.56 7.65 -12.43
N ASN A 349 -0.57 6.94 -12.51
CA ASN A 349 -1.87 7.56 -12.72
C ASN A 349 -2.22 8.59 -11.63
N TRP A 350 -1.73 8.46 -10.42
CA TRP A 350 -1.97 9.41 -9.33
C TRP A 350 -1.22 10.74 -9.51
N LEU A 351 -0.08 10.74 -10.23
CA LEU A 351 0.75 11.93 -10.46
C LEU A 351 0.72 12.42 -11.92
N ASN A 352 0.03 11.72 -12.82
CA ASN A 352 -0.04 12.11 -14.23
C ASN A 352 -0.59 13.52 -14.41
N GLY A 353 0.17 14.35 -15.15
CA GLY A 353 -0.14 15.76 -15.42
C GLY A 353 0.18 16.71 -14.26
N MET A 354 0.88 16.25 -13.20
CA MET A 354 1.24 17.06 -12.02
C MET A 354 2.75 17.27 -11.86
N THR A 355 3.60 16.44 -12.48
CA THR A 355 5.06 16.58 -12.43
C THR A 355 5.55 17.43 -13.57
N VAL A 356 6.30 18.49 -13.26
CA VAL A 356 7.11 19.20 -14.26
C VAL A 356 8.29 18.29 -14.59
N ASN A 357 8.46 17.95 -15.87
CA ASN A 357 9.63 17.19 -16.35
C ASN A 357 10.92 17.89 -15.90
N ARG A 358 11.72 17.25 -15.06
CA ARG A 358 13.04 17.71 -14.61
C ARG A 358 14.13 17.58 -15.70
N THR A 359 13.78 17.46 -16.97
CA THR A 359 14.71 17.11 -18.06
C THR A 359 15.19 18.29 -18.90
N GLU A 360 15.16 19.55 -18.45
CA GLU A 360 15.69 20.66 -19.27
C GLU A 360 16.56 21.70 -18.56
N GLU A 361 17.08 21.47 -17.36
CA GLU A 361 17.96 22.46 -16.70
C GLU A 361 19.43 22.02 -16.49
N ASN A 362 19.91 21.01 -17.20
CA ASN A 362 21.34 20.64 -17.16
C ASN A 362 22.04 20.66 -18.53
N GLU A 363 21.68 21.60 -19.40
CA GLU A 363 22.50 21.96 -20.56
C GLU A 363 22.50 23.49 -20.71
N VAL A 364 23.31 24.19 -19.93
CA VAL A 364 24.02 25.44 -20.33
C VAL A 364 25.30 25.57 -19.49
#